data_0827ce3254850ea27465d66098e232b6
#
_entry.id   0827ce3254850ea27465d66098e232b6
#
_cell.length_a   1.000
_cell.length_b   1.000
_cell.length_c   1.000
_cell.angle_alpha   90.00
_cell.angle_beta   90.00
_cell.angle_gamma   90.00
#
_symmetry.space_group_name_H-M   'P 1'
#
loop_
_entity.id
_entity.type
_entity.pdbx_description
1 polymer ?
#
loop_
_entity_poly.entity_id
_entity_poly.type
_entity_poly.pdbx_seq_one_letter_code
_entity_poly.pdbx_strand_id
1 'polypeptide(L)'
;MYLIDMDLPSQLPFQIYRFPVTYNDSSIARIQEFIGEHFKEDLTIGDVAKRAGMSVRNFSRRFKSAIGESFSNYIQKLRIETAKRLLENTEFSASEIMYQVGYNDERSFRRLFKRHSGLSPKHYRTKFKIRFQNIALVRKARE
;
A
#
# COMPACT_ATOMS: atom_id res chain seq x y z
N MET A 1 -21.45 8.10 -5.09
CA MET A 1 -21.03 7.51 -4.58
C MET A 1 -19.83 7.11 -4.65
N TYR A 2 -19.42 6.72 -5.40
CA TYR A 2 -18.28 6.22 -5.54
C TYR A 2 -17.26 7.05 -5.92
N LEU A 3 -17.43 8.15 -6.04
CA LEU A 3 -16.63 9.01 -6.42
C LEU A 3 -15.58 9.23 -5.67
N ILE A 4 -15.73 9.14 -4.56
CA ILE A 4 -14.79 9.34 -3.69
C ILE A 4 -13.71 8.64 -3.98
N ASP A 5 -13.87 7.79 -4.68
CA ASP A 5 -12.92 6.96 -4.88
C ASP A 5 -11.74 7.44 -5.45
N MET A 6 -11.69 8.51 -5.97
CA MET A 6 -10.52 9.03 -6.54
C MET A 6 -9.40 9.15 -5.56
N ASP A 7 -9.67 9.49 -4.36
CA ASP A 7 -8.63 9.65 -3.38
C ASP A 7 -8.44 8.46 -2.49
N LEU A 8 -9.40 7.57 -2.48
CA LEU A 8 -9.32 6.47 -1.60
C LEU A 8 -8.18 5.53 -1.79
N PRO A 9 -7.74 5.20 -2.99
CA PRO A 9 -6.66 4.24 -3.14
C PRO A 9 -5.38 4.58 -2.42
N SER A 10 -5.15 5.85 -2.12
CA SER A 10 -3.96 6.21 -1.38
C SER A 10 -4.17 6.17 0.12
N GLN A 11 -5.42 6.30 0.57
CA GLN A 11 -5.70 6.34 1.99
C GLN A 11 -6.11 5.00 2.59
N LEU A 12 -6.82 4.19 1.84
CA LEU A 12 -7.29 2.92 2.35
C LEU A 12 -6.20 2.00 2.86
N PRO A 13 -5.10 1.79 2.15
CA PRO A 13 -4.03 0.95 2.67
C PRO A 13 -3.45 1.47 3.97
N PHE A 14 -3.30 2.80 4.07
CA PHE A 14 -2.81 3.41 5.28
C PHE A 14 -3.76 3.14 6.43
N GLN A 15 -5.07 3.30 6.22
CA GLN A 15 -6.05 3.04 7.25
C GLN A 15 -6.11 1.57 7.66
N ILE A 16 -5.95 0.65 6.71
CA ILE A 16 -5.95 -0.77 7.00
C ILE A 16 -4.78 -1.13 7.91
N TYR A 17 -3.61 -0.59 7.63
CA TYR A 17 -2.44 -0.91 8.42
C TYR A 17 -2.25 -0.02 9.64
N ARG A 18 -3.12 0.98 9.80
CA ARG A 18 -3.08 1.82 10.98
C ARG A 18 -3.67 1.08 12.15
N PHE A 19 -4.67 0.23 11.90
CA PHE A 19 -5.30 -0.54 12.92
C PHE A 19 -4.91 -1.99 12.84
N PRO A 20 -4.96 -2.69 13.86
CA PRO A 20 -5.33 -2.37 15.22
C PRO A 20 -4.12 -2.12 16.09
N VAL A 21 -3.33 -1.20 15.78
CA VAL A 21 -2.11 -0.96 16.51
C VAL A 21 -2.43 -0.33 17.85
N THR A 22 -2.09 -1.02 18.91
CA THR A 22 -2.30 -0.50 20.24
C THR A 22 -0.95 -0.28 20.87
N TYR A 23 -0.46 0.91 20.86
CA TYR A 23 0.84 1.24 21.40
C TYR A 23 0.83 2.66 21.94
N ASN A 24 1.73 2.95 22.83
CA ASN A 24 1.81 4.25 23.44
C ASN A 24 2.96 5.11 22.92
N ASP A 25 3.46 4.81 21.74
CA ASP A 25 4.55 5.57 21.17
C ASP A 25 4.04 6.64 20.23
N SER A 26 3.84 7.84 20.77
CA SER A 26 3.30 8.95 19.99
C SER A 26 4.23 9.39 18.86
N SER A 27 5.54 9.19 19.01
CA SER A 27 6.49 9.50 17.94
C SER A 27 6.29 8.56 16.77
N ILE A 28 6.09 7.28 17.03
CA ILE A 28 5.85 6.30 15.99
C ILE A 28 4.47 6.54 15.36
N ALA A 29 3.48 6.93 16.14
CA ALA A 29 2.16 7.24 15.59
C ALA A 29 2.22 8.37 14.55
N ARG A 30 2.96 9.44 14.86
CA ARG A 30 3.14 10.55 13.91
C ARG A 30 3.89 10.12 12.66
N ILE A 31 4.89 9.26 12.83
CA ILE A 31 5.65 8.73 11.69
C ILE A 31 4.76 7.82 10.84
N GLN A 32 3.87 7.05 11.45
CA GLN A 32 2.93 6.21 10.71
C GLN A 32 2.02 7.06 9.81
N GLU A 33 1.54 8.19 10.30
CA GLU A 33 0.75 9.10 9.49
C GLU A 33 1.58 9.68 8.34
N PHE A 34 2.81 10.09 8.63
CA PHE A 34 3.71 10.62 7.60
C PHE A 34 3.98 9.57 6.52
N ILE A 35 4.23 8.32 6.90
CA ILE A 35 4.45 7.23 5.96
C ILE A 35 3.19 7.05 5.07
N GLY A 36 2.02 7.10 5.67
CA GLY A 36 0.76 6.97 4.93
C GLY A 36 0.58 8.01 3.84
N GLU A 37 1.14 9.20 4.06
CA GLU A 37 1.04 10.27 3.08
C GLU A 37 2.16 10.24 2.04
N HIS A 38 3.30 9.62 2.36
CA HIS A 38 4.50 9.70 1.54
C HIS A 38 5.06 8.35 1.06
N PHE A 39 4.36 7.26 1.29
CA PHE A 39 4.92 5.93 0.96
C PHE A 39 5.16 5.71 -0.53
N LYS A 40 4.54 6.51 -1.38
CA LYS A 40 4.74 6.39 -2.82
C LYS A 40 6.04 7.06 -3.28
N GLU A 41 6.63 7.85 -2.41
CA GLU A 41 7.87 8.56 -2.72
C GLU A 41 9.07 7.67 -2.39
N ASP A 42 10.26 8.13 -2.76
CA ASP A 42 11.48 7.40 -2.45
C ASP A 42 11.82 7.66 -0.98
N LEU A 43 11.16 6.92 -0.10
CA LEU A 43 11.26 7.13 1.33
C LEU A 43 12.14 6.05 1.96
N THR A 44 13.25 6.45 2.53
CA THR A 44 14.17 5.51 3.17
C THR A 44 13.97 5.47 4.68
N ILE A 45 14.43 4.40 5.31
CA ILE A 45 14.38 4.30 6.77
C ILE A 45 15.20 5.41 7.42
N GLY A 46 16.29 5.83 6.76
CA GLY A 46 17.11 6.94 7.26
C GLY A 46 16.33 8.25 7.30
N ASP A 47 15.51 8.50 6.28
CA ASP A 47 14.71 9.72 6.22
C ASP A 47 13.67 9.75 7.35
N VAL A 48 12.96 8.66 7.57
CA VAL A 48 11.95 8.63 8.62
C VAL A 48 12.55 8.62 10.01
N ALA A 49 13.68 7.97 10.21
CA ALA A 49 14.37 7.98 11.49
C ALA A 49 14.81 9.41 11.83
N LYS A 50 15.37 10.11 10.85
CA LYS A 50 15.81 11.49 11.03
C LYS A 50 14.61 12.39 11.36
N ARG A 51 13.51 12.19 10.67
CA ARG A 51 12.29 12.97 10.93
C ARG A 51 11.76 12.71 12.33
N ALA A 52 11.94 11.50 12.85
CA ALA A 52 11.53 11.15 14.20
C ALA A 52 12.54 11.57 15.27
N GLY A 53 13.66 12.13 14.85
CA GLY A 53 14.73 12.52 15.80
C GLY A 53 15.44 11.32 16.40
N MET A 54 15.52 10.21 15.66
CA MET A 54 16.09 8.97 16.17
C MET A 54 17.20 8.45 15.27
N SER A 55 18.10 7.65 15.84
CA SER A 55 19.01 6.86 15.02
C SER A 55 18.21 5.80 14.27
N VAL A 56 18.75 5.30 13.16
CA VAL A 56 18.10 4.23 12.39
C VAL A 56 17.86 3.00 13.28
N ARG A 57 18.85 2.64 14.10
CA ARG A 57 18.73 1.48 14.98
C ARG A 57 17.60 1.64 16.00
N ASN A 58 17.51 2.81 16.63
CA ASN A 58 16.48 3.08 17.62
C ASN A 58 15.10 3.11 16.95
N PHE A 59 15.03 3.77 15.80
CA PHE A 59 13.78 3.84 15.03
C PHE A 59 13.32 2.44 14.64
N SER A 60 14.20 1.62 14.07
CA SER A 60 13.85 0.26 13.63
C SER A 60 13.26 -0.56 14.77
N ARG A 61 13.92 -0.49 15.94
CA ARG A 61 13.48 -1.24 17.10
C ARG A 61 12.12 -0.76 17.60
N ARG A 62 11.96 0.55 17.74
CA ARG A 62 10.70 1.12 18.22
C ARG A 62 9.56 0.94 17.24
N PHE A 63 9.85 1.08 15.96
CA PHE A 63 8.83 0.89 14.92
C PHE A 63 8.32 -0.56 14.94
N LYS A 64 9.23 -1.52 14.95
CA LYS A 64 8.83 -2.92 14.98
C LYS A 64 8.07 -3.27 16.26
N SER A 65 8.48 -2.70 17.39
CA SER A 65 7.78 -2.93 18.65
C SER A 65 6.37 -2.34 18.65
N ALA A 66 6.20 -1.15 18.12
CA ALA A 66 4.91 -0.46 18.10
C ALA A 66 3.97 -0.98 16.99
N ILE A 67 4.50 -1.27 15.82
CA ILE A 67 3.71 -1.63 14.63
C ILE A 67 3.59 -3.13 14.46
N GLY A 68 4.54 -3.90 14.95
CA GLY A 68 4.52 -5.36 14.82
C GLY A 68 5.28 -5.89 13.63
N GLU A 69 5.83 -5.04 12.78
CA GLU A 69 6.59 -5.46 11.61
C GLU A 69 7.64 -4.41 11.27
N SER A 70 8.62 -4.79 10.46
CA SER A 70 9.68 -3.86 10.09
C SER A 70 9.15 -2.74 9.21
N PHE A 71 9.87 -1.61 9.20
CA PHE A 71 9.55 -0.47 8.35
C PHE A 71 9.49 -0.90 6.87
N SER A 72 10.47 -1.68 6.42
CA SER A 72 10.54 -2.14 5.04
C SER A 72 9.31 -2.97 4.66
N ASN A 73 8.92 -3.90 5.51
CA ASN A 73 7.76 -4.74 5.24
C ASN A 73 6.47 -3.92 5.25
N TYR A 74 6.37 -2.98 6.16
CA TYR A 74 5.21 -2.09 6.27
C TYR A 74 5.02 -1.27 4.99
N ILE A 75 6.09 -0.64 4.48
CA ILE A 75 6.02 0.13 3.24
C ILE A 75 5.67 -0.75 2.05
N GLN A 76 6.28 -1.93 1.96
CA GLN A 76 5.97 -2.85 0.87
C GLN A 76 4.49 -3.22 0.86
N LYS A 77 3.93 -3.50 2.02
CA LYS A 77 2.50 -3.82 2.11
C LYS A 77 1.62 -2.66 1.67
N LEU A 78 1.94 -1.44 2.09
CA LEU A 78 1.16 -0.27 1.68
C LEU A 78 1.19 -0.10 0.16
N ARG A 79 2.34 -0.23 -0.44
CA ARG A 79 2.51 -0.09 -1.89
C ARG A 79 1.77 -1.17 -2.65
N ILE A 80 1.89 -2.42 -2.20
CA ILE A 80 1.23 -3.55 -2.87
C ILE A 80 -0.29 -3.48 -2.71
N GLU A 81 -0.79 -3.12 -1.54
CA GLU A 81 -2.23 -2.96 -1.34
C GLU A 81 -2.81 -1.85 -2.22
N THR A 82 -2.08 -0.76 -2.37
CA THR A 82 -2.49 0.31 -3.28
C THR A 82 -2.47 -0.18 -4.74
N ALA A 83 -1.43 -0.93 -5.12
CA ALA A 83 -1.34 -1.49 -6.46
C ALA A 83 -2.51 -2.43 -6.75
N LYS A 84 -2.90 -3.25 -5.79
CA LYS A 84 -4.05 -4.16 -5.94
C LYS A 84 -5.33 -3.37 -6.25
N ARG A 85 -5.57 -2.30 -5.52
CA ARG A 85 -6.76 -1.48 -5.75
C ARG A 85 -6.74 -0.79 -7.10
N LEU A 86 -5.59 -0.33 -7.55
CA LEU A 86 -5.45 0.26 -8.87
C LEU A 86 -5.66 -0.78 -9.98
N LEU A 87 -5.19 -2.02 -9.79
CA LEU A 87 -5.42 -3.09 -10.74
C LEU A 87 -6.91 -3.44 -10.82
N GLU A 88 -7.62 -3.38 -9.72
CA GLU A 88 -9.04 -3.70 -9.66
C GLU A 88 -9.92 -2.61 -10.26
N ASN A 89 -9.57 -1.35 -10.02
CA ASN A 89 -10.45 -0.23 -10.26
C ASN A 89 -10.07 0.69 -11.42
N THR A 90 -8.94 0.48 -12.08
CA THR A 90 -8.48 1.36 -13.15
C THR A 90 -8.01 0.56 -14.36
N GLU A 91 -7.81 1.28 -15.47
CA GLU A 91 -7.25 0.69 -16.68
C GLU A 91 -5.75 0.96 -16.81
N PHE A 92 -5.12 1.50 -15.80
CA PHE A 92 -3.68 1.75 -15.85
C PHE A 92 -2.93 0.44 -16.07
N SER A 93 -1.88 0.47 -16.86
CA SER A 93 -1.04 -0.70 -17.07
C SER A 93 -0.30 -1.07 -15.77
N ALA A 94 0.16 -2.30 -15.69
CA ALA A 94 0.94 -2.72 -14.53
C ALA A 94 2.19 -1.86 -14.35
N SER A 95 2.81 -1.43 -15.45
CA SER A 95 3.99 -0.54 -15.39
C SER A 95 3.63 0.84 -14.84
N GLU A 96 2.51 1.40 -15.27
CA GLU A 96 2.05 2.67 -14.74
C GLU A 96 1.74 2.58 -13.26
N ILE A 97 1.08 1.50 -12.85
CA ILE A 97 0.77 1.26 -11.44
C ILE A 97 2.05 1.12 -10.61
N MET A 98 3.03 0.39 -11.14
CA MET A 98 4.31 0.23 -10.48
C MET A 98 4.93 1.57 -10.12
N TYR A 99 4.98 2.49 -11.07
CA TYR A 99 5.56 3.82 -10.82
C TYR A 99 4.69 4.63 -9.85
N GLN A 100 3.38 4.53 -9.98
CA GLN A 100 2.48 5.28 -9.09
C GLN A 100 2.61 4.86 -7.62
N VAL A 101 2.92 3.61 -7.36
CA VAL A 101 3.05 3.16 -5.97
C VAL A 101 4.48 3.24 -5.43
N GLY A 102 5.41 3.76 -6.23
CA GLY A 102 6.75 4.05 -5.73
C GLY A 102 7.84 3.07 -6.14
N TYR A 103 7.60 2.18 -7.10
CA TYR A 103 8.63 1.28 -7.59
C TYR A 103 9.11 1.74 -8.97
N ASN A 104 10.38 1.51 -9.26
CA ASN A 104 10.94 1.84 -10.56
C ASN A 104 11.63 0.64 -11.21
N ASP A 105 11.55 -0.54 -10.62
CA ASP A 105 12.12 -1.76 -11.18
C ASP A 105 11.04 -2.82 -11.31
N GLU A 106 10.75 -3.20 -12.54
CA GLU A 106 9.66 -4.12 -12.83
C GLU A 106 9.84 -5.49 -12.20
N ARG A 107 11.07 -6.00 -12.21
CA ARG A 107 11.34 -7.32 -11.64
C ARG A 107 11.08 -7.34 -10.13
N SER A 108 11.56 -6.31 -9.45
CA SER A 108 11.34 -6.18 -8.00
C SER A 108 9.87 -6.02 -7.67
N PHE A 109 9.16 -5.21 -8.45
CA PHE A 109 7.74 -4.99 -8.25
C PHE A 109 6.95 -6.29 -8.43
N ARG A 110 7.20 -7.02 -9.49
CA ARG A 110 6.49 -8.29 -9.74
C ARG A 110 6.75 -9.31 -8.64
N ARG A 111 8.00 -9.40 -8.20
CA ARG A 111 8.37 -10.33 -7.13
C ARG A 111 7.66 -9.98 -5.81
N LEU A 112 7.68 -8.71 -5.44
CA LEU A 112 7.05 -8.27 -4.21
C LEU A 112 5.52 -8.38 -4.30
N PHE A 113 4.95 -8.06 -5.44
CA PHE A 113 3.52 -8.18 -5.63
C PHE A 113 3.08 -9.64 -5.48
N LYS A 114 3.78 -10.56 -6.13
CA LYS A 114 3.45 -11.99 -6.03
C LYS A 114 3.64 -12.50 -4.60
N ARG A 115 4.68 -12.04 -3.93
CA ARG A 115 4.95 -12.45 -2.56
C ARG A 115 3.84 -12.02 -1.61
N HIS A 116 3.31 -10.82 -1.77
CA HIS A 116 2.28 -10.29 -0.87
C HIS A 116 0.84 -10.66 -1.29
N SER A 117 0.60 -10.92 -2.56
CA SER A 117 -0.75 -11.20 -3.04
C SER A 117 -0.98 -12.65 -3.48
N GLY A 118 0.10 -13.39 -3.71
CA GLY A 118 0.01 -14.75 -4.22
C GLY A 118 -0.11 -14.85 -5.74
N LEU A 119 -0.30 -13.74 -6.44
CA LEU A 119 -0.49 -13.71 -7.89
C LEU A 119 0.38 -12.65 -8.53
N SER A 120 0.69 -12.80 -9.82
CA SER A 120 1.34 -11.73 -10.56
C SER A 120 0.34 -10.58 -10.74
N PRO A 121 0.80 -9.36 -11.02
CA PRO A 121 -0.12 -8.25 -11.27
C PRO A 121 -1.12 -8.54 -12.38
N LYS A 122 -0.67 -9.17 -13.46
CA LYS A 122 -1.52 -9.52 -14.58
C LYS A 122 -2.61 -10.50 -14.18
N HIS A 123 -2.24 -11.56 -13.48
CA HIS A 123 -3.19 -12.57 -13.04
C HIS A 123 -4.15 -12.01 -11.99
N TYR A 124 -3.65 -11.14 -11.14
CA TYR A 124 -4.48 -10.50 -10.13
C TYR A 124 -5.58 -9.66 -10.81
N ARG A 125 -5.22 -8.85 -11.79
CA ARG A 125 -6.20 -8.04 -12.52
C ARG A 125 -7.23 -8.92 -13.22
N THR A 126 -6.76 -9.96 -13.91
CA THR A 126 -7.67 -10.87 -14.62
C THR A 126 -8.69 -11.47 -13.66
N LYS A 127 -8.24 -11.91 -12.50
CA LYS A 127 -9.11 -12.56 -11.53
C LYS A 127 -10.12 -11.59 -10.90
N PHE A 128 -9.66 -10.43 -10.48
CA PHE A 128 -10.51 -9.53 -9.69
C PHE A 128 -11.27 -8.50 -10.53
N LYS A 129 -10.75 -8.10 -11.64
CA LYS A 129 -11.45 -7.19 -12.52
C LYS A 129 -12.61 -7.88 -13.23
N ILE A 130 -12.44 -9.13 -13.68
CA ILE A 130 -13.52 -9.90 -14.27
C ILE A 130 -14.65 -10.06 -13.26
N ARG A 131 -14.32 -10.38 -12.01
CA ARG A 131 -15.30 -10.51 -10.95
C ARG A 131 -16.09 -9.22 -10.76
N PHE A 132 -15.39 -8.08 -10.78
CA PHE A 132 -16.01 -6.79 -10.63
C PHE A 132 -16.94 -6.47 -11.81
N GLN A 133 -16.51 -6.79 -13.02
CA GLN A 133 -17.33 -6.60 -14.23
C GLN A 133 -18.58 -7.46 -14.19
N ASN A 134 -18.47 -8.69 -13.71
CA ASN A 134 -19.63 -9.58 -13.61
C ASN A 134 -20.66 -9.03 -12.62
N ILE A 135 -20.23 -8.45 -11.52
CA ILE A 135 -21.13 -7.82 -10.58
C ILE A 135 -21.84 -6.62 -11.24
N ALA A 136 -21.11 -5.83 -12.00
CA ALA A 136 -21.67 -4.69 -12.70
C ALA A 136 -22.72 -5.12 -13.75
N LEU A 137 -22.42 -6.22 -14.48
CA LEU A 137 -23.36 -6.75 -15.45
C LEU A 137 -24.64 -7.29 -14.80
N VAL A 138 -24.51 -7.97 -13.67
CA VAL A 138 -25.66 -8.48 -12.93
C VAL A 138 -26.54 -7.31 -12.46
N ARG A 139 -25.94 -6.24 -11.97
CA ARG A 139 -26.69 -5.07 -11.54
C ARG A 139 -27.44 -4.45 -12.73
N LYS A 140 -26.78 -4.34 -13.87
CA LYS A 140 -27.38 -3.75 -15.04
C LYS A 140 -28.53 -4.58 -15.57
N ALA A 141 -28.44 -5.90 -15.48
CA ALA A 141 -29.51 -6.79 -15.90
C ALA A 141 -30.74 -6.69 -15.01
N ARG A 142 -30.62 -6.20 -13.80
CA ARG A 142 -31.75 -6.08 -12.89
C ARG A 142 -32.52 -4.77 -13.06
N GLU A 143 -31.95 -3.85 -13.81
CA GLU A 143 -32.61 -2.60 -14.10
C GLU A 143 -33.54 -2.78 -15.28
#